data_27f3d7fa98d8d2e9463090805f43f06b
#
_entry.id   27f3d7fa98d8d2e9463090805f43f06b
#
_cell.length_a   1.000
_cell.length_b   1.000
_cell.length_c   1.000
_cell.angle_alpha   90.00
_cell.angle_beta   90.00
_cell.angle_gamma   90.00
#
_symmetry.space_group_name_H-M   'P 1'
#
loop_
_entity.id
_entity.type
_entity.pdbx_description
1 polymer ?
#
loop_
_entity_poly.entity_id
_entity_poly.type
_entity_poly.pdbx_seq_one_letter_code
_entity_poly.pdbx_strand_id
1 'polypeptide(L)'
;MLLGRIMLPLLLVLAACLPDHSSGRKEGAHMVSDKPVRVGLVLSHFGLGDQSFNDMQYNGLIEAYRRFDIHTVFRVPRSEADTDMRPVFDELIHREQCNVLIAGEGFQMGPLVYELAKKYPDVYFIVFEYKAGVLPNVINAEFAQNEGSYVAGFLAARFSVTKKIAFMGGVDIAVIKDFEAGFRQGMQRGEPSCQLVTEFVSRLPDYSGFYDPKKGYEMASRLYKEGADIIYAVAGGTGNGVIQAAREAGKYVIGVDSNQDHMAPGQVLTSMMKRLDVAVLRLIEMRIAGTLRGGVYRFDYKNGGVSLTEMEYTKKMFSEPLLRELRTLEKQMADGVITVINTLKG
;
A
#
# COMPACT_ATOMS: atom_id res chain seq x y z
N MET A 1 -32.71 65.63 27.14
CA MET A 1 -31.89 66.75 26.72
C MET A 1 -30.71 66.23 25.93
N LEU A 2 -30.61 66.75 24.80
CA LEU A 2 -29.68 66.91 23.68
C LEU A 2 -29.34 65.65 22.85
N LEU A 3 -29.89 65.69 21.65
CA LEU A 3 -29.51 64.98 20.44
C LEU A 3 -28.13 65.47 19.97
N GLY A 4 -27.28 64.59 19.53
CA GLY A 4 -26.08 64.83 18.76
C GLY A 4 -26.04 63.97 17.51
N ARG A 5 -26.46 64.53 16.37
CA ARG A 5 -26.30 63.99 15.02
C ARG A 5 -24.82 64.09 14.62
N ILE A 6 -24.24 62.98 14.14
CA ILE A 6 -22.97 63.00 13.44
C ILE A 6 -23.21 62.53 11.99
N MET A 7 -22.85 63.44 11.07
CA MET A 7 -22.89 63.26 9.61
C MET A 7 -21.81 62.26 9.14
N LEU A 8 -22.22 61.40 8.23
CA LEU A 8 -21.32 60.50 7.48
C LEU A 8 -20.85 61.23 6.19
N PRO A 9 -19.57 61.27 5.85
CA PRO A 9 -19.15 61.77 4.56
C PRO A 9 -19.25 60.69 3.47
N LEU A 10 -19.83 61.10 2.38
CA LEU A 10 -19.97 60.37 1.12
C LEU A 10 -18.62 60.27 0.42
N LEU A 11 -18.03 59.06 0.30
CA LEU A 11 -16.83 58.87 -0.51
C LEU A 11 -17.25 58.45 -1.93
N LEU A 12 -16.95 59.32 -2.88
CA LEU A 12 -17.01 59.02 -4.31
C LEU A 12 -15.91 58.02 -4.67
N VAL A 13 -16.29 56.83 -5.19
CA VAL A 13 -15.37 55.92 -5.81
C VAL A 13 -15.35 56.14 -7.31
N LEU A 14 -14.22 56.68 -7.80
CA LEU A 14 -13.94 56.73 -9.24
C LEU A 14 -13.73 55.32 -9.78
N ALA A 15 -14.56 54.92 -10.73
CA ALA A 15 -14.34 53.72 -11.53
C ALA A 15 -13.23 54.01 -12.57
N ALA A 16 -12.06 53.40 -12.36
CA ALA A 16 -11.00 53.32 -13.36
C ALA A 16 -11.24 52.08 -14.24
N CYS A 17 -11.52 52.32 -15.51
CA CYS A 17 -11.54 51.30 -16.55
C CYS A 17 -10.11 50.74 -16.74
N LEU A 18 -9.93 49.42 -16.49
CA LEU A 18 -8.78 48.66 -16.91
C LEU A 18 -9.13 47.87 -18.17
N PRO A 19 -8.22 47.72 -19.13
CA PRO A 19 -8.51 47.04 -20.39
C PRO A 19 -8.61 45.53 -20.23
N ASP A 20 -9.60 44.97 -20.91
CA ASP A 20 -9.92 43.58 -21.06
C ASP A 20 -8.81 42.86 -21.84
N HIS A 21 -8.01 42.03 -21.17
CA HIS A 21 -7.13 41.04 -21.79
C HIS A 21 -7.76 39.66 -21.70
N SER A 22 -8.79 39.43 -22.52
CA SER A 22 -9.33 38.08 -22.76
C SER A 22 -8.38 37.30 -23.70
N SER A 23 -7.33 36.71 -23.15
CA SER A 23 -6.62 35.60 -23.80
C SER A 23 -7.24 34.29 -23.32
N GLY A 24 -8.07 33.73 -24.18
CA GLY A 24 -8.79 32.49 -23.89
C GLY A 24 -7.89 31.32 -23.62
N ARG A 25 -7.75 30.94 -22.34
CA ARG A 25 -7.52 29.56 -21.95
C ARG A 25 -8.89 28.93 -21.78
N LYS A 26 -9.25 28.06 -22.72
CA LYS A 26 -10.33 27.09 -22.51
C LYS A 26 -9.89 26.17 -21.37
N GLU A 27 -10.27 26.50 -20.14
CA GLU A 27 -10.28 25.53 -19.04
C GLU A 27 -11.25 24.44 -19.46
N GLY A 28 -10.74 23.22 -19.64
CA GLY A 28 -11.56 22.06 -19.93
C GLY A 28 -12.60 21.91 -18.84
N ALA A 29 -13.87 22.04 -19.19
CA ALA A 29 -14.98 21.80 -18.30
C ALA A 29 -14.81 20.41 -17.70
N HIS A 30 -14.54 20.33 -16.41
CA HIS A 30 -14.51 19.09 -15.65
C HIS A 30 -15.94 18.55 -15.60
N MET A 31 -16.21 17.55 -16.42
CA MET A 31 -17.45 16.80 -16.30
C MET A 31 -17.38 16.01 -14.98
N VAL A 32 -17.98 16.56 -13.92
CA VAL A 32 -18.41 15.76 -12.77
C VAL A 32 -19.44 14.80 -13.36
N SER A 33 -19.11 13.50 -13.39
CA SER A 33 -20.08 12.51 -13.87
C SER A 33 -21.25 12.50 -12.89
N ASP A 34 -22.44 12.84 -13.36
CA ASP A 34 -23.69 12.74 -12.59
C ASP A 34 -24.06 11.28 -12.24
N LYS A 35 -23.28 10.32 -12.71
CA LYS A 35 -23.49 8.90 -12.42
C LYS A 35 -22.99 8.57 -11.01
N PRO A 36 -23.77 7.82 -10.21
CA PRO A 36 -23.34 7.36 -8.90
C PRO A 36 -22.05 6.52 -9.02
N VAL A 37 -21.17 6.67 -8.04
CA VAL A 37 -19.91 5.92 -8.00
C VAL A 37 -20.22 4.44 -7.70
N ARG A 38 -19.71 3.56 -8.56
CA ARG A 38 -19.85 2.10 -8.44
C ARG A 38 -18.44 1.49 -8.58
N VAL A 39 -18.01 0.79 -7.54
CA VAL A 39 -16.61 0.32 -7.40
C VAL A 39 -16.55 -1.20 -7.52
N GLY A 40 -15.74 -1.70 -8.44
CA GLY A 40 -15.38 -3.11 -8.56
C GLY A 40 -13.94 -3.33 -8.13
N LEU A 41 -13.70 -4.31 -7.26
CA LEU A 41 -12.36 -4.76 -6.86
C LEU A 41 -12.11 -6.15 -7.46
N VAL A 42 -11.03 -6.28 -8.23
CA VAL A 42 -10.54 -7.58 -8.72
C VAL A 42 -9.34 -7.98 -7.86
N LEU A 43 -9.54 -8.97 -7.01
CA LEU A 43 -8.49 -9.56 -6.18
C LEU A 43 -7.62 -10.52 -7.00
N SER A 44 -6.51 -10.96 -6.44
CA SER A 44 -5.76 -12.08 -7.01
C SER A 44 -6.63 -13.36 -7.06
N HIS A 45 -6.26 -14.32 -7.89
CA HIS A 45 -7.00 -15.58 -8.03
C HIS A 45 -7.02 -16.44 -6.75
N PHE A 46 -6.20 -16.12 -5.76
CA PHE A 46 -6.21 -16.76 -4.45
C PHE A 46 -7.27 -16.21 -3.49
N GLY A 47 -7.82 -15.03 -3.79
CA GLY A 47 -8.94 -14.44 -3.06
C GLY A 47 -8.59 -13.95 -1.65
N LEU A 48 -9.61 -13.97 -0.79
CA LEU A 48 -9.51 -13.51 0.60
C LEU A 48 -8.94 -14.61 1.53
N GLY A 49 -8.47 -14.16 2.70
CA GLY A 49 -7.96 -15.04 3.76
C GLY A 49 -6.43 -15.09 3.83
N ASP A 50 -5.73 -14.25 3.08
CA ASP A 50 -4.28 -14.16 3.14
C ASP A 50 -3.76 -13.45 4.42
N GLN A 51 -4.66 -12.80 5.17
CA GLN A 51 -4.31 -11.95 6.32
C GLN A 51 -3.26 -10.87 5.96
N SER A 52 -3.24 -10.43 4.69
CA SER A 52 -2.20 -9.60 4.11
C SER A 52 -2.77 -8.73 2.99
N PHE A 53 -2.24 -8.84 1.78
CA PHE A 53 -2.44 -7.95 0.64
C PHE A 53 -3.89 -7.88 0.13
N ASN A 54 -4.54 -9.06 -0.07
CA ASN A 54 -5.92 -9.10 -0.57
C ASN A 54 -6.92 -8.63 0.49
N ASP A 55 -6.75 -9.10 1.73
CA ASP A 55 -7.63 -8.73 2.84
C ASP A 55 -7.56 -7.21 3.12
N MET A 56 -6.37 -6.59 3.00
CA MET A 56 -6.23 -5.14 3.19
C MET A 56 -6.97 -4.32 2.13
N GLN A 57 -6.95 -4.76 0.87
CA GLN A 57 -7.71 -4.09 -0.19
C GLN A 57 -9.21 -4.22 0.03
N TYR A 58 -9.65 -5.42 0.40
CA TYR A 58 -11.05 -5.68 0.72
C TYR A 58 -11.53 -4.85 1.91
N ASN A 59 -10.72 -4.71 2.96
CA ASN A 59 -11.03 -3.86 4.10
C ASN A 59 -11.25 -2.40 3.69
N GLY A 60 -10.43 -1.88 2.78
CA GLY A 60 -10.62 -0.55 2.22
C GLY A 60 -11.93 -0.41 1.43
N LEU A 61 -12.30 -1.43 0.66
CA LEU A 61 -13.57 -1.46 -0.08
C LEU A 61 -14.78 -1.47 0.85
N ILE A 62 -14.75 -2.30 1.91
CA ILE A 62 -15.82 -2.37 2.92
C ILE A 62 -15.92 -1.06 3.69
N GLU A 63 -14.80 -0.43 4.02
CA GLU A 63 -14.84 0.87 4.70
C GLU A 63 -15.41 1.96 3.80
N ALA A 64 -15.10 1.93 2.49
CA ALA A 64 -15.72 2.84 1.52
C ALA A 64 -17.24 2.62 1.42
N TYR A 65 -17.69 1.37 1.41
CA TYR A 65 -19.13 1.03 1.45
C TYR A 65 -19.82 1.58 2.71
N ARG A 66 -19.15 1.50 3.87
CA ARG A 66 -19.72 1.98 5.14
C ARG A 66 -19.78 3.51 5.24
N ARG A 67 -18.80 4.20 4.65
CA ARG A 67 -18.68 5.67 4.75
C ARG A 67 -19.47 6.42 3.70
N PHE A 68 -19.58 5.83 2.52
CA PHE A 68 -20.19 6.47 1.37
C PHE A 68 -21.37 5.63 0.88
N ASP A 69 -22.45 6.27 0.48
CA ASP A 69 -23.60 5.58 -0.13
C ASP A 69 -23.26 5.20 -1.59
N ILE A 70 -22.39 4.19 -1.75
CA ILE A 70 -21.91 3.71 -3.04
C ILE A 70 -22.12 2.20 -3.19
N HIS A 71 -22.25 1.75 -4.43
CA HIS A 71 -22.24 0.33 -4.73
C HIS A 71 -20.79 -0.18 -4.78
N THR A 72 -20.53 -1.28 -4.08
CA THR A 72 -19.24 -1.96 -4.10
C THR A 72 -19.41 -3.44 -4.37
N VAL A 73 -18.52 -4.01 -5.16
CA VAL A 73 -18.49 -5.43 -5.47
C VAL A 73 -17.03 -5.89 -5.62
N PHE A 74 -16.74 -7.14 -5.25
CA PHE A 74 -15.44 -7.72 -5.57
C PHE A 74 -15.60 -9.00 -6.38
N ARG A 75 -14.54 -9.37 -7.10
CA ARG A 75 -14.45 -10.61 -7.85
C ARG A 75 -13.06 -11.22 -7.69
N VAL A 76 -13.02 -12.53 -7.85
CA VAL A 76 -11.80 -13.33 -7.83
C VAL A 76 -11.75 -14.08 -9.17
N PRO A 77 -10.76 -13.84 -10.04
CA PRO A 77 -10.59 -14.61 -11.26
C PRO A 77 -10.18 -16.06 -10.93
N ARG A 78 -10.37 -16.98 -11.87
CA ARG A 78 -9.99 -18.40 -11.67
C ARG A 78 -8.47 -18.60 -11.69
N SER A 79 -7.76 -17.80 -12.44
CA SER A 79 -6.30 -17.79 -12.54
C SER A 79 -5.79 -16.41 -12.97
N GLU A 80 -4.47 -16.25 -13.02
CA GLU A 80 -3.79 -15.07 -13.56
C GLU A 80 -3.80 -14.99 -15.10
N ALA A 81 -4.36 -15.97 -15.79
CA ALA A 81 -4.45 -15.93 -17.25
C ALA A 81 -5.43 -14.85 -17.72
N ASP A 82 -5.07 -14.13 -18.80
CA ASP A 82 -5.93 -13.09 -19.39
C ASP A 82 -7.33 -13.63 -19.74
N THR A 83 -7.43 -14.88 -20.18
CA THR A 83 -8.69 -15.57 -20.46
C THR A 83 -9.62 -15.71 -19.26
N ASP A 84 -9.08 -15.74 -18.05
CA ASP A 84 -9.85 -15.82 -16.81
C ASP A 84 -10.07 -14.45 -16.15
N MET A 85 -9.12 -13.51 -16.33
CA MET A 85 -9.24 -12.16 -15.80
C MET A 85 -10.18 -11.27 -16.61
N ARG A 86 -10.06 -11.27 -17.92
CA ARG A 86 -10.84 -10.40 -18.82
C ARG A 86 -12.36 -10.51 -18.65
N PRO A 87 -12.97 -11.72 -18.57
CA PRO A 87 -14.40 -11.85 -18.30
C PRO A 87 -14.84 -11.22 -16.96
N VAL A 88 -13.96 -11.21 -15.97
CA VAL A 88 -14.23 -10.59 -14.65
C VAL A 88 -14.34 -9.07 -14.79
N PHE A 89 -13.41 -8.43 -15.49
CA PHE A 89 -13.47 -7.00 -15.77
C PHE A 89 -14.68 -6.64 -16.65
N ASP A 90 -14.98 -7.44 -17.69
CA ASP A 90 -16.14 -7.22 -18.55
C ASP A 90 -17.46 -7.35 -17.77
N GLU A 91 -17.58 -8.33 -16.85
CA GLU A 91 -18.74 -8.45 -15.94
C GLU A 91 -18.91 -7.19 -15.09
N LEU A 92 -17.84 -6.73 -14.44
CA LEU A 92 -17.87 -5.55 -13.60
C LEU A 92 -18.27 -4.28 -14.36
N ILE A 93 -17.81 -4.12 -15.60
CA ILE A 93 -18.15 -2.98 -16.45
C ILE A 93 -19.59 -3.06 -16.95
N HIS A 94 -19.98 -4.19 -17.52
CA HIS A 94 -21.23 -4.28 -18.28
C HIS A 94 -22.43 -4.71 -17.44
N ARG A 95 -22.25 -5.63 -16.50
CA ARG A 95 -23.32 -6.15 -15.67
C ARG A 95 -23.45 -5.36 -14.37
N GLU A 96 -22.35 -5.17 -13.65
CA GLU A 96 -22.32 -4.44 -12.39
C GLU A 96 -22.29 -2.90 -12.60
N GLN A 97 -22.06 -2.43 -13.83
CA GLN A 97 -21.99 -1.01 -14.18
C GLN A 97 -20.97 -0.22 -13.36
N CYS A 98 -19.86 -0.87 -13.00
CA CYS A 98 -18.79 -0.22 -12.26
C CYS A 98 -18.11 0.86 -13.12
N ASN A 99 -17.90 2.03 -12.54
CA ASN A 99 -17.18 3.14 -13.18
C ASN A 99 -15.86 3.47 -12.48
N VAL A 100 -15.51 2.67 -11.46
CA VAL A 100 -14.18 2.59 -10.85
C VAL A 100 -13.83 1.11 -10.70
N LEU A 101 -12.70 0.70 -11.25
CA LEU A 101 -12.19 -0.67 -11.13
C LEU A 101 -10.83 -0.64 -10.45
N ILE A 102 -10.66 -1.48 -9.45
CA ILE A 102 -9.40 -1.65 -8.71
C ILE A 102 -8.82 -3.00 -9.13
N ALA A 103 -7.65 -2.97 -9.78
CA ALA A 103 -6.86 -4.14 -10.12
C ALA A 103 -5.87 -4.40 -8.97
N GLY A 104 -6.17 -5.38 -8.16
CA GLY A 104 -5.46 -5.65 -6.91
C GLY A 104 -4.00 -6.04 -7.10
N GLU A 105 -3.68 -6.80 -8.16
CA GLU A 105 -2.31 -7.21 -8.48
C GLU A 105 -1.86 -6.64 -9.82
N GLY A 106 -1.38 -5.41 -9.78
CA GLY A 106 -1.01 -4.70 -11.00
C GLY A 106 0.10 -5.36 -11.81
N PHE A 107 1.03 -6.06 -11.19
CA PHE A 107 2.09 -6.78 -11.91
C PHE A 107 1.56 -7.93 -12.78
N GLN A 108 0.38 -8.50 -12.46
CA GLN A 108 -0.31 -9.48 -13.29
C GLN A 108 -1.37 -8.82 -14.19
N MET A 109 -2.17 -7.93 -13.64
CA MET A 109 -3.35 -7.35 -14.29
C MET A 109 -3.04 -6.10 -15.12
N GLY A 110 -1.90 -5.44 -14.89
CA GLY A 110 -1.59 -4.13 -15.47
C GLY A 110 -1.64 -4.05 -16.98
N PRO A 111 -1.08 -4.99 -17.75
CA PRO A 111 -1.18 -4.99 -19.22
C PRO A 111 -2.61 -5.03 -19.72
N LEU A 112 -3.46 -5.91 -19.14
CA LEU A 112 -4.89 -6.01 -19.45
C LEU A 112 -5.63 -4.73 -19.09
N VAL A 113 -5.37 -4.19 -17.89
CA VAL A 113 -6.00 -2.93 -17.43
C VAL A 113 -5.67 -1.78 -18.36
N TYR A 114 -4.43 -1.68 -18.84
CA TYR A 114 -4.04 -0.63 -19.78
C TYR A 114 -4.77 -0.72 -21.13
N GLU A 115 -5.01 -1.94 -21.61
CA GLU A 115 -5.84 -2.17 -22.79
C GLU A 115 -7.31 -1.76 -22.55
N LEU A 116 -7.89 -2.23 -21.44
CA LEU A 116 -9.27 -1.91 -21.07
C LEU A 116 -9.49 -0.42 -20.83
N ALA A 117 -8.53 0.27 -20.25
CA ALA A 117 -8.62 1.71 -20.00
C ALA A 117 -8.72 2.53 -21.30
N LYS A 118 -8.06 2.09 -22.38
CA LYS A 118 -8.22 2.70 -23.70
C LYS A 118 -9.60 2.43 -24.31
N LYS A 119 -10.13 1.24 -24.09
CA LYS A 119 -11.43 0.82 -24.60
C LYS A 119 -12.59 1.50 -23.85
N TYR A 120 -12.43 1.76 -22.55
CA TYR A 120 -13.45 2.32 -21.65
C TYR A 120 -12.97 3.62 -21.00
N PRO A 121 -12.91 4.74 -21.74
CA PRO A 121 -12.32 6.00 -21.25
C PRO A 121 -13.11 6.63 -20.08
N ASP A 122 -14.39 6.28 -19.91
CA ASP A 122 -15.26 6.76 -18.83
C ASP A 122 -15.14 5.94 -17.53
N VAL A 123 -14.41 4.81 -17.56
CA VAL A 123 -14.12 3.96 -16.40
C VAL A 123 -12.74 4.30 -15.85
N TYR A 124 -12.66 4.58 -14.55
CA TYR A 124 -11.39 4.79 -13.86
C TYR A 124 -10.79 3.44 -13.43
N PHE A 125 -9.51 3.25 -13.72
CA PHE A 125 -8.77 2.06 -13.34
C PHE A 125 -7.70 2.41 -12.32
N ILE A 126 -7.79 1.86 -11.13
CA ILE A 126 -6.78 1.96 -10.08
C ILE A 126 -5.95 0.68 -10.11
N VAL A 127 -4.65 0.82 -10.24
CA VAL A 127 -3.70 -0.30 -10.35
C VAL A 127 -2.65 -0.17 -9.26
N PHE A 128 -2.48 -1.21 -8.46
CA PHE A 128 -1.44 -1.25 -7.44
C PHE A 128 -0.13 -1.83 -8.00
N GLU A 129 1.00 -1.20 -7.65
CA GLU A 129 2.36 -1.71 -7.90
C GLU A 129 2.69 -1.97 -9.39
N TYR A 130 2.07 -1.26 -10.29
CA TYR A 130 2.35 -1.37 -11.71
C TYR A 130 2.46 0.02 -12.35
N LYS A 131 3.51 0.21 -13.15
CA LYS A 131 3.67 1.42 -13.96
C LYS A 131 3.07 1.18 -15.34
N ALA A 132 1.73 1.11 -15.42
CA ALA A 132 1.04 1.27 -16.69
C ALA A 132 1.29 2.69 -17.19
N GLY A 133 1.41 2.89 -18.50
CA GLY A 133 1.59 4.21 -19.08
C GLY A 133 0.55 5.23 -18.60
N VAL A 134 0.77 6.50 -18.88
CA VAL A 134 -0.11 7.59 -18.42
C VAL A 134 -1.35 7.65 -19.35
N LEU A 135 -2.51 7.34 -18.79
CA LEU A 135 -3.83 7.58 -19.39
C LEU A 135 -4.68 8.43 -18.43
N PRO A 136 -5.61 9.26 -18.94
CA PRO A 136 -6.44 10.14 -18.11
C PRO A 136 -7.28 9.42 -17.06
N ASN A 137 -7.59 8.15 -17.28
CA ASN A 137 -8.42 7.28 -16.44
C ASN A 137 -7.65 6.13 -15.77
N VAL A 138 -6.31 6.14 -15.80
CA VAL A 138 -5.47 5.16 -15.10
C VAL A 138 -4.77 5.82 -13.92
N ILE A 139 -4.96 5.26 -12.76
CA ILE A 139 -4.37 5.66 -11.48
C ILE A 139 -3.36 4.58 -11.07
N ASN A 140 -2.07 4.90 -11.11
CA ASN A 140 -1.02 4.04 -10.62
C ASN A 140 -0.78 4.37 -9.14
N ALA A 141 -1.16 3.47 -8.24
CA ALA A 141 -0.97 3.63 -6.81
C ALA A 141 0.31 2.90 -6.38
N GLU A 142 1.34 3.67 -6.03
CA GLU A 142 2.65 3.18 -5.62
C GLU A 142 2.82 3.35 -4.10
N PHE A 143 3.48 2.39 -3.46
CA PHE A 143 3.80 2.46 -2.04
C PHE A 143 5.30 2.64 -1.81
N ALA A 144 5.63 3.28 -0.70
CA ALA A 144 7.01 3.40 -0.24
C ALA A 144 7.38 2.25 0.71
N GLN A 145 7.20 1.00 0.24
CA GLN A 145 7.50 -0.18 1.03
C GLN A 145 8.96 -0.25 1.48
N ASN A 146 9.88 0.32 0.71
CA ASN A 146 11.28 0.48 1.10
C ASN A 146 11.43 1.32 2.38
N GLU A 147 10.60 2.37 2.57
CA GLU A 147 10.63 3.21 3.77
C GLU A 147 10.14 2.43 5.01
N GLY A 148 8.99 1.74 4.90
CA GLY A 148 8.47 0.90 5.99
C GLY A 148 9.42 -0.23 6.34
N SER A 149 10.00 -0.89 5.33
CA SER A 149 10.97 -1.96 5.50
C SER A 149 12.27 -1.47 6.14
N TYR A 150 12.69 -0.23 5.87
CA TYR A 150 13.86 0.36 6.54
C TYR A 150 13.66 0.44 8.06
N VAL A 151 12.52 0.91 8.52
CA VAL A 151 12.24 1.00 9.96
C VAL A 151 12.12 -0.40 10.58
N ALA A 152 11.49 -1.35 9.87
CA ALA A 152 11.43 -2.76 10.28
C ALA A 152 12.82 -3.40 10.38
N GLY A 153 13.71 -3.13 9.42
CA GLY A 153 15.09 -3.63 9.41
C GLY A 153 15.93 -3.06 10.55
N PHE A 154 15.76 -1.78 10.85
CA PHE A 154 16.40 -1.15 12.00
C PHE A 154 15.97 -1.82 13.32
N LEU A 155 14.66 -2.02 13.50
CA LEU A 155 14.12 -2.72 14.67
C LEU A 155 14.71 -4.14 14.78
N ALA A 156 14.67 -4.91 13.70
CA ALA A 156 15.17 -6.27 13.66
C ALA A 156 16.65 -6.35 14.08
N ALA A 157 17.50 -5.50 13.52
CA ALA A 157 18.93 -5.50 13.80
C ALA A 157 19.24 -5.13 15.25
N ARG A 158 18.51 -4.16 15.81
CA ARG A 158 18.67 -3.74 17.22
C ARG A 158 18.14 -4.77 18.21
N PHE A 159 17.18 -5.60 17.81
CA PHE A 159 16.57 -6.61 18.68
C PHE A 159 17.22 -7.99 18.54
N SER A 160 17.78 -8.35 17.39
CA SER A 160 18.39 -9.66 17.13
C SER A 160 19.53 -9.95 18.11
N VAL A 161 19.49 -11.15 18.71
CA VAL A 161 20.52 -11.68 19.60
C VAL A 161 21.60 -12.43 18.82
N THR A 162 21.17 -13.26 17.86
CA THR A 162 22.12 -14.09 17.06
C THR A 162 22.83 -13.29 15.98
N LYS A 163 22.35 -12.08 15.67
CA LYS A 163 22.81 -11.23 14.57
C LYS A 163 22.65 -11.91 13.18
N LYS A 164 21.85 -12.97 13.10
CA LYS A 164 21.48 -13.63 11.87
C LYS A 164 19.98 -13.47 11.67
N ILE A 165 19.62 -12.68 10.67
CA ILE A 165 18.23 -12.31 10.33
C ILE A 165 17.95 -12.82 8.93
N ALA A 166 16.72 -13.25 8.67
CA ALA A 166 16.31 -13.65 7.34
C ALA A 166 15.27 -12.70 6.74
N PHE A 167 15.31 -12.54 5.43
CA PHE A 167 14.24 -11.98 4.60
C PHE A 167 13.67 -13.11 3.75
N MET A 168 12.37 -13.33 3.86
CA MET A 168 11.66 -14.29 3.03
C MET A 168 10.68 -13.57 2.12
N GLY A 169 11.01 -13.47 0.83
CA GLY A 169 10.12 -12.92 -0.19
C GLY A 169 9.26 -14.01 -0.81
N GLY A 170 8.01 -13.71 -1.13
CA GLY A 170 7.11 -14.64 -1.80
C GLY A 170 7.63 -15.00 -3.19
N VAL A 171 7.77 -14.02 -4.07
CA VAL A 171 8.25 -14.19 -5.44
C VAL A 171 9.40 -13.24 -5.72
N ASP A 172 10.41 -13.70 -6.48
CA ASP A 172 11.54 -12.88 -6.90
C ASP A 172 11.14 -11.87 -8.00
N ILE A 173 10.50 -10.77 -7.56
CA ILE A 173 10.07 -9.67 -8.42
C ILE A 173 10.52 -8.31 -7.87
N ALA A 174 10.51 -7.29 -8.72
CA ALA A 174 11.06 -5.98 -8.40
C ALA A 174 10.45 -5.35 -7.12
N VAL A 175 9.13 -5.44 -6.94
CA VAL A 175 8.45 -4.86 -5.76
C VAL A 175 8.92 -5.55 -4.47
N ILE A 176 9.14 -6.86 -4.47
CA ILE A 176 9.63 -7.60 -3.29
C ILE A 176 11.11 -7.28 -3.02
N LYS A 177 11.92 -7.08 -4.05
CA LYS A 177 13.29 -6.59 -3.90
C LYS A 177 13.37 -5.18 -3.31
N ASP A 178 12.36 -4.34 -3.54
CA ASP A 178 12.31 -3.00 -2.95
C ASP A 178 12.07 -3.07 -1.43
N PHE A 179 11.24 -4.02 -0.94
CA PHE A 179 11.13 -4.33 0.49
C PHE A 179 12.48 -4.78 1.07
N GLU A 180 13.15 -5.74 0.41
CA GLU A 180 14.46 -6.25 0.85
C GLU A 180 15.50 -5.15 0.92
N ALA A 181 15.60 -4.31 -0.10
CA ALA A 181 16.57 -3.23 -0.17
C ALA A 181 16.37 -2.21 0.97
N GLY A 182 15.13 -1.85 1.27
CA GLY A 182 14.81 -1.01 2.42
C GLY A 182 15.19 -1.67 3.74
N PHE A 183 14.81 -2.93 3.92
CA PHE A 183 15.11 -3.71 5.13
C PHE A 183 16.60 -3.82 5.39
N ARG A 184 17.38 -4.14 4.36
CA ARG A 184 18.85 -4.23 4.42
C ARG A 184 19.49 -2.90 4.83
N GLN A 185 19.02 -1.78 4.27
CA GLN A 185 19.52 -0.45 4.64
C GLN A 185 19.20 -0.12 6.10
N GLY A 186 18.00 -0.46 6.57
CA GLY A 186 17.59 -0.30 7.97
C GLY A 186 18.43 -1.15 8.91
N MET A 187 18.66 -2.42 8.56
CA MET A 187 19.56 -3.30 9.32
C MET A 187 20.98 -2.71 9.45
N GLN A 188 21.55 -2.24 8.35
CA GLN A 188 22.86 -1.61 8.32
C GLN A 188 22.95 -0.39 9.25
N ARG A 189 21.86 0.37 9.34
CA ARG A 189 21.77 1.50 10.26
C ARG A 189 21.66 1.08 11.73
N GLY A 190 20.90 0.00 11.99
CA GLY A 190 20.62 -0.47 13.35
C GLY A 190 21.80 -1.18 13.99
N GLU A 191 22.39 -2.14 13.27
CA GLU A 191 23.52 -2.96 13.72
C GLU A 191 24.26 -3.53 12.49
N PRO A 192 25.36 -2.91 12.07
CA PRO A 192 26.10 -3.30 10.88
C PRO A 192 26.68 -4.74 10.89
N SER A 193 26.81 -5.34 12.07
CA SER A 193 27.34 -6.71 12.22
C SER A 193 26.29 -7.78 11.93
N CYS A 194 25.00 -7.40 11.78
CA CYS A 194 23.95 -8.34 11.44
C CYS A 194 24.10 -8.88 10.02
N GLN A 195 23.93 -10.20 9.89
CA GLN A 195 23.91 -10.90 8.62
C GLN A 195 22.46 -11.05 8.14
N LEU A 196 22.21 -10.74 6.86
CA LEU A 196 20.92 -10.96 6.20
C LEU A 196 21.00 -12.15 5.25
N VAL A 197 20.20 -13.19 5.52
CA VAL A 197 19.94 -14.30 4.60
C VAL A 197 18.68 -13.98 3.82
N THR A 198 18.76 -13.92 2.49
CA THR A 198 17.59 -13.64 1.63
C THR A 198 17.19 -14.89 0.87
N GLU A 199 15.92 -15.25 0.96
CA GLU A 199 15.32 -16.33 0.17
C GLU A 199 13.99 -15.93 -0.42
N PHE A 200 13.66 -16.48 -1.58
CA PHE A 200 12.36 -16.34 -2.24
C PHE A 200 11.69 -17.71 -2.33
N VAL A 201 10.38 -17.74 -2.05
CA VAL A 201 9.59 -18.98 -2.08
C VAL A 201 9.46 -19.50 -3.50
N SER A 202 9.23 -18.61 -4.47
CA SER A 202 9.22 -18.95 -5.90
C SER A 202 9.86 -17.86 -6.75
N ARG A 203 9.96 -18.12 -8.05
CA ARG A 203 10.47 -17.20 -9.06
C ARG A 203 9.57 -17.22 -10.29
N LEU A 204 9.55 -16.10 -11.03
CA LEU A 204 8.79 -16.02 -12.26
C LEU A 204 9.05 -17.19 -13.21
N PRO A 205 8.04 -17.70 -13.88
CA PRO A 205 6.66 -17.24 -13.94
C PRO A 205 5.74 -17.77 -12.82
N ASP A 206 6.29 -18.45 -11.80
CA ASP A 206 5.52 -19.04 -10.71
C ASP A 206 5.21 -18.02 -9.60
N TYR A 207 3.94 -17.64 -9.46
CA TYR A 207 3.44 -16.74 -8.41
C TYR A 207 2.97 -17.47 -7.15
N SER A 208 3.03 -18.81 -7.10
CA SER A 208 2.60 -19.60 -5.94
C SER A 208 3.30 -19.23 -4.63
N GLY A 209 4.46 -18.58 -4.73
CA GLY A 209 5.22 -18.11 -3.57
C GLY A 209 4.47 -17.13 -2.65
N PHE A 210 3.37 -16.54 -3.10
CA PHE A 210 2.50 -15.73 -2.25
C PHE A 210 1.41 -16.54 -1.52
N TYR A 211 1.24 -17.84 -1.81
CA TYR A 211 0.06 -18.61 -1.41
C TYR A 211 0.38 -20.04 -1.00
N ASP A 212 1.62 -20.32 -0.59
CA ASP A 212 2.05 -21.64 -0.11
C ASP A 212 2.49 -21.56 1.37
N PRO A 213 1.55 -21.50 2.33
CA PRO A 213 1.88 -21.47 3.76
C PRO A 213 2.70 -22.67 4.21
N LYS A 214 2.50 -23.85 3.58
CA LYS A 214 3.27 -25.06 3.90
C LYS A 214 4.74 -24.86 3.58
N LYS A 215 5.04 -24.40 2.37
CA LYS A 215 6.43 -24.10 1.95
C LYS A 215 7.03 -22.97 2.79
N GLY A 216 6.25 -21.94 3.11
CA GLY A 216 6.65 -20.87 4.03
C GLY A 216 7.07 -21.40 5.39
N TYR A 217 6.28 -22.31 5.96
CA TYR A 217 6.58 -22.98 7.23
C TYR A 217 7.87 -23.81 7.16
N GLU A 218 8.02 -24.63 6.12
CA GLU A 218 9.18 -25.51 5.94
C GLU A 218 10.48 -24.69 5.81
N MET A 219 10.47 -23.64 4.99
CA MET A 219 11.61 -22.74 4.79
C MET A 219 11.95 -21.96 6.06
N ALA A 220 10.95 -21.41 6.75
CA ALA A 220 11.16 -20.69 8.00
C ALA A 220 11.73 -21.58 9.10
N SER A 221 11.18 -22.79 9.24
CA SER A 221 11.66 -23.79 10.21
C SER A 221 13.13 -24.14 9.97
N ARG A 222 13.56 -24.25 8.71
CA ARG A 222 14.95 -24.47 8.35
C ARG A 222 15.82 -23.24 8.72
N LEU A 223 15.41 -22.03 8.35
CA LEU A 223 16.13 -20.80 8.64
C LEU A 223 16.34 -20.59 10.15
N TYR A 224 15.33 -20.88 10.96
CA TYR A 224 15.46 -20.83 12.42
C TYR A 224 16.45 -21.89 12.97
N LYS A 225 16.44 -23.12 12.44
CA LYS A 225 17.43 -24.15 12.79
C LYS A 225 18.84 -23.77 12.38
N GLU A 226 19.00 -23.02 11.31
CA GLU A 226 20.29 -22.51 10.83
C GLU A 226 20.77 -21.27 11.60
N GLY A 227 20.03 -20.84 12.64
CA GLY A 227 20.44 -19.82 13.58
C GLY A 227 19.85 -18.43 13.35
N ALA A 228 18.95 -18.23 12.39
CA ALA A 228 18.19 -17.00 12.32
C ALA A 228 17.30 -16.87 13.58
N ASP A 229 17.18 -15.70 14.15
CA ASP A 229 16.25 -15.45 15.28
C ASP A 229 15.07 -14.56 14.88
N ILE A 230 15.16 -13.88 13.74
CA ILE A 230 14.09 -13.06 13.18
C ILE A 230 13.97 -13.36 11.68
N ILE A 231 12.74 -13.53 11.19
CA ILE A 231 12.42 -13.58 9.76
C ILE A 231 11.48 -12.42 9.41
N TYR A 232 11.79 -11.64 8.37
CA TYR A 232 10.86 -10.70 7.77
C TYR A 232 10.12 -11.41 6.63
N ALA A 233 8.81 -11.62 6.78
CA ALA A 233 7.99 -12.44 5.90
C ALA A 233 7.21 -11.56 4.90
N VAL A 234 7.81 -11.28 3.75
CA VAL A 234 7.19 -10.48 2.68
C VAL A 234 6.63 -11.42 1.60
N ALA A 235 5.61 -12.20 1.97
CA ALA A 235 5.18 -13.34 1.18
C ALA A 235 3.64 -13.56 1.14
N GLY A 236 2.83 -12.53 1.42
CA GLY A 236 1.37 -12.67 1.40
C GLY A 236 0.89 -13.81 2.30
N GLY A 237 -0.04 -14.63 1.82
CA GLY A 237 -0.58 -15.79 2.57
C GLY A 237 0.47 -16.84 2.94
N THR A 238 1.57 -16.96 2.20
CA THR A 238 2.71 -17.82 2.58
C THR A 238 3.31 -17.39 3.92
N GLY A 239 3.24 -16.08 4.25
CA GLY A 239 3.67 -15.52 5.53
C GLY A 239 2.97 -16.14 6.73
N ASN A 240 1.74 -16.64 6.58
CA ASN A 240 1.01 -17.32 7.66
C ASN A 240 1.75 -18.56 8.14
N GLY A 241 2.38 -19.32 7.23
CA GLY A 241 3.24 -20.45 7.57
C GLY A 241 4.52 -20.02 8.28
N VAL A 242 5.11 -18.91 7.89
CA VAL A 242 6.31 -18.33 8.56
C VAL A 242 5.99 -17.94 10.00
N ILE A 243 4.83 -17.30 10.22
CA ILE A 243 4.36 -16.91 11.56
C ILE A 243 4.11 -18.14 12.43
N GLN A 244 3.52 -19.21 11.84
CA GLN A 244 3.35 -20.47 12.55
C GLN A 244 4.70 -21.07 12.97
N ALA A 245 5.68 -21.13 12.06
CA ALA A 245 7.02 -21.64 12.35
C ALA A 245 7.72 -20.82 13.45
N ALA A 246 7.58 -19.50 13.44
CA ALA A 246 8.12 -18.61 14.46
C ALA A 246 7.54 -18.94 15.85
N ARG A 247 6.21 -19.13 15.93
CA ARG A 247 5.53 -19.50 17.17
C ARG A 247 6.02 -20.83 17.72
N GLU A 248 6.15 -21.86 16.87
CA GLU A 248 6.56 -23.20 17.28
C GLU A 248 8.06 -23.26 17.67
N ALA A 249 8.89 -22.46 16.99
CA ALA A 249 10.32 -22.39 17.29
C ALA A 249 10.66 -21.45 18.47
N GLY A 250 9.69 -20.70 19.01
CA GLY A 250 9.95 -19.67 20.01
C GLY A 250 10.87 -18.56 19.49
N LYS A 251 10.79 -18.26 18.18
CA LYS A 251 11.57 -17.26 17.46
C LYS A 251 10.68 -16.09 17.05
N TYR A 252 11.23 -15.12 16.31
CA TYR A 252 10.53 -13.92 15.97
C TYR A 252 10.30 -13.78 14.47
N VAL A 253 9.23 -13.07 14.14
CA VAL A 253 8.86 -12.75 12.76
C VAL A 253 8.41 -11.29 12.69
N ILE A 254 8.65 -10.64 11.55
CA ILE A 254 8.04 -9.36 11.18
C ILE A 254 7.04 -9.66 10.08
N GLY A 255 5.77 -9.26 10.30
CA GLY A 255 4.68 -9.40 9.35
C GLY A 255 4.68 -8.32 8.27
N VAL A 256 3.76 -8.43 7.31
CA VAL A 256 3.65 -7.51 6.18
C VAL A 256 2.20 -7.20 5.81
N ASP A 257 1.99 -6.06 5.16
CA ASP A 257 0.75 -5.52 4.60
C ASP A 257 -0.29 -5.16 5.66
N SER A 258 -0.73 -6.12 6.47
CA SER A 258 -1.75 -5.96 7.50
C SER A 258 -1.18 -6.10 8.92
N ASN A 259 -1.98 -5.79 9.94
CA ASN A 259 -1.63 -6.07 11.32
C ASN A 259 -1.76 -7.57 11.60
N GLN A 260 -0.64 -8.28 11.56
CA GLN A 260 -0.52 -9.70 11.83
C GLN A 260 -0.07 -10.01 13.28
N ASP A 261 0.07 -8.99 14.13
CA ASP A 261 0.61 -9.13 15.51
C ASP A 261 -0.20 -10.13 16.36
N HIS A 262 -1.51 -10.23 16.11
CA HIS A 262 -2.43 -11.13 16.80
C HIS A 262 -2.26 -12.61 16.41
N MET A 263 -1.62 -12.93 15.28
CA MET A 263 -1.49 -14.31 14.79
C MET A 263 -0.50 -15.13 15.62
N ALA A 264 0.51 -14.48 16.20
CA ALA A 264 1.41 -15.09 17.18
C ALA A 264 1.85 -14.02 18.20
N PRO A 265 1.02 -13.77 19.24
CA PRO A 265 1.29 -12.76 20.26
C PRO A 265 2.64 -13.00 20.97
N GLY A 266 3.54 -12.01 20.89
CA GLY A 266 4.89 -12.10 21.45
C GLY A 266 5.95 -12.65 20.49
N GLN A 267 5.59 -13.29 19.37
CA GLN A 267 6.51 -13.73 18.32
C GLN A 267 6.47 -12.82 17.09
N VAL A 268 5.31 -12.27 16.73
CA VAL A 268 5.27 -11.19 15.74
C VAL A 268 5.73 -9.91 16.40
N LEU A 269 6.97 -9.48 16.11
CA LEU A 269 7.56 -8.28 16.72
C LEU A 269 6.81 -7.02 16.35
N THR A 270 6.42 -6.91 15.11
CA THR A 270 5.63 -5.87 14.46
C THR A 270 5.21 -6.37 13.08
N SER A 271 4.29 -5.67 12.44
CA SER A 271 4.00 -5.85 11.01
C SER A 271 4.30 -4.55 10.27
N MET A 272 5.01 -4.64 9.15
CA MET A 272 5.18 -3.50 8.25
C MET A 272 3.90 -3.33 7.43
N MET A 273 3.13 -2.34 7.83
CA MET A 273 1.82 -2.03 7.27
C MET A 273 1.97 -1.40 5.89
N LYS A 274 1.42 -2.03 4.87
CA LYS A 274 1.20 -1.45 3.55
C LYS A 274 -0.28 -1.12 3.43
N ARG A 275 -0.61 0.14 3.65
CA ARG A 275 -1.97 0.60 3.90
C ARG A 275 -2.80 0.69 2.60
N LEU A 276 -3.01 -0.49 1.98
CA LEU A 276 -3.89 -0.65 0.80
C LEU A 276 -5.33 -0.22 1.11
N ASP A 277 -5.78 -0.45 2.34
CA ASP A 277 -7.06 0.02 2.85
C ASP A 277 -7.21 1.55 2.76
N VAL A 278 -6.19 2.27 3.21
CA VAL A 278 -6.15 3.75 3.12
C VAL A 278 -6.09 4.21 1.66
N ALA A 279 -5.32 3.53 0.82
CA ALA A 279 -5.21 3.88 -0.59
C ALA A 279 -6.54 3.68 -1.32
N VAL A 280 -7.20 2.54 -1.14
CA VAL A 280 -8.52 2.25 -1.71
C VAL A 280 -9.52 3.31 -1.28
N LEU A 281 -9.65 3.54 0.03
CA LEU A 281 -10.59 4.50 0.58
C LEU A 281 -10.36 5.91 0.05
N ARG A 282 -9.12 6.40 0.08
CA ARG A 282 -8.76 7.75 -0.36
C ARG A 282 -8.99 7.98 -1.85
N LEU A 283 -8.67 7.01 -2.70
CA LEU A 283 -8.87 7.12 -4.15
C LEU A 283 -10.36 7.10 -4.50
N ILE A 284 -11.18 6.30 -3.79
CA ILE A 284 -12.63 6.31 -3.92
C ILE A 284 -13.20 7.68 -3.47
N GLU A 285 -12.76 8.19 -2.32
CA GLU A 285 -13.16 9.52 -1.83
C GLU A 285 -12.85 10.63 -2.84
N MET A 286 -11.66 10.61 -3.43
CA MET A 286 -11.28 11.55 -4.49
C MET A 286 -12.16 11.41 -5.74
N ARG A 287 -12.58 10.19 -6.07
CA ARG A 287 -13.51 9.95 -7.19
C ARG A 287 -14.88 10.55 -6.91
N ILE A 288 -15.41 10.36 -5.70
CA ILE A 288 -16.69 10.93 -5.25
C ILE A 288 -16.62 12.46 -5.28
N ALA A 289 -15.52 13.03 -4.79
CA ALA A 289 -15.28 14.48 -4.79
C ALA A 289 -15.01 15.06 -6.19
N GLY A 290 -14.94 14.24 -7.25
CA GLY A 290 -14.63 14.69 -8.61
C GLY A 290 -13.19 15.20 -8.81
N THR A 291 -12.28 14.87 -7.88
CA THR A 291 -10.87 15.33 -7.88
C THR A 291 -9.89 14.28 -8.37
N LEU A 292 -10.31 13.00 -8.51
CA LEU A 292 -9.47 11.93 -9.00
C LEU A 292 -9.06 12.18 -10.46
N ARG A 293 -7.77 12.05 -10.76
CA ARG A 293 -7.21 12.18 -12.12
C ARG A 293 -6.26 11.02 -12.39
N GLY A 294 -6.10 10.67 -13.65
CA GLY A 294 -5.05 9.72 -14.06
C GLY A 294 -3.66 10.21 -13.67
N GLY A 295 -2.79 9.30 -13.31
CA GLY A 295 -1.42 9.61 -12.88
C GLY A 295 -0.91 8.69 -11.78
N VAL A 296 0.18 9.09 -11.13
CA VAL A 296 0.83 8.35 -10.05
C VAL A 296 0.45 8.94 -8.70
N TYR A 297 -0.01 8.09 -7.80
CA TYR A 297 -0.34 8.41 -6.41
C TYR A 297 0.57 7.61 -5.49
N ARG A 298 1.46 8.31 -4.79
CA ARG A 298 2.40 7.69 -3.88
C ARG A 298 1.85 7.65 -2.46
N PHE A 299 1.94 6.48 -1.85
CA PHE A 299 1.57 6.20 -0.46
C PHE A 299 2.84 5.88 0.33
N ASP A 300 3.21 6.77 1.26
CA ASP A 300 4.47 6.75 2.01
C ASP A 300 4.25 7.02 3.50
N TYR A 301 5.32 7.13 4.28
CA TYR A 301 5.23 7.50 5.70
C TYR A 301 4.54 8.84 5.93
N LYS A 302 4.80 9.83 5.07
CA LYS A 302 4.25 11.19 5.21
C LYS A 302 2.73 11.22 5.16
N ASN A 303 2.13 10.37 4.33
CA ASN A 303 0.67 10.35 4.13
C ASN A 303 -0.01 9.12 4.74
N GLY A 304 0.71 8.34 5.56
CA GLY A 304 0.18 7.17 6.24
C GLY A 304 -0.01 5.95 5.33
N GLY A 305 0.65 5.93 4.17
CA GLY A 305 0.61 4.81 3.23
C GLY A 305 1.43 3.60 3.67
N VAL A 306 2.44 3.81 4.50
CA VAL A 306 3.23 2.76 5.16
C VAL A 306 3.50 3.14 6.61
N SER A 307 3.62 2.14 7.49
CA SER A 307 3.95 2.31 8.91
C SER A 307 4.40 0.98 9.51
N LEU A 308 4.81 0.98 10.77
CA LEU A 308 4.79 -0.24 11.61
C LEU A 308 3.48 -0.30 12.39
N THR A 309 3.16 -1.48 12.96
CA THR A 309 2.07 -1.63 13.92
C THR A 309 2.41 -0.97 15.25
N GLU A 310 1.39 -0.79 16.12
CA GLU A 310 1.57 -0.31 17.50
C GLU A 310 2.29 -1.31 18.41
N MET A 311 2.60 -2.52 17.92
CA MET A 311 3.32 -3.58 18.63
C MET A 311 2.60 -3.99 19.94
N GLU A 312 1.30 -4.17 19.89
CA GLU A 312 0.44 -4.40 21.06
C GLU A 312 0.98 -5.47 22.00
N TYR A 313 1.49 -6.58 21.47
CA TYR A 313 1.95 -7.72 22.27
C TYR A 313 3.46 -7.68 22.60
N THR A 314 4.24 -6.90 21.88
CA THR A 314 5.71 -6.94 21.90
C THR A 314 6.37 -5.65 22.40
N LYS A 315 5.64 -4.52 22.42
CA LYS A 315 6.17 -3.21 22.81
C LYS A 315 6.96 -3.24 24.12
N LYS A 316 6.47 -4.00 25.12
CA LYS A 316 7.13 -4.19 26.41
C LYS A 316 8.46 -4.94 26.38
N MET A 317 8.76 -5.60 25.26
CA MET A 317 10.01 -6.34 25.04
C MET A 317 11.13 -5.40 24.60
N PHE A 318 10.79 -4.22 24.11
CA PHE A 318 11.75 -3.23 23.64
C PHE A 318 12.12 -2.25 24.74
N SER A 319 13.40 -1.86 24.78
CA SER A 319 13.83 -0.82 25.70
C SER A 319 13.26 0.55 25.33
N GLU A 320 13.01 1.41 26.33
CA GLU A 320 12.55 2.78 26.08
C GLU A 320 13.48 3.59 25.15
N PRO A 321 14.82 3.47 25.22
CA PRO A 321 15.70 4.08 24.22
C PRO A 321 15.40 3.62 22.79
N LEU A 322 15.23 2.31 22.56
CA LEU A 322 14.91 1.77 21.23
C LEU A 322 13.57 2.29 20.70
N LEU A 323 12.55 2.32 21.55
CA LEU A 323 11.24 2.86 21.16
C LEU A 323 11.31 4.36 20.81
N ARG A 324 12.16 5.14 21.50
CA ARG A 324 12.40 6.55 21.13
C ARG A 324 13.15 6.69 19.81
N GLU A 325 14.14 5.85 19.56
CA GLU A 325 14.86 5.82 18.29
C GLU A 325 13.92 5.49 17.13
N LEU A 326 13.05 4.49 17.28
CA LEU A 326 12.05 4.12 16.27
C LEU A 326 11.13 5.30 15.95
N ARG A 327 10.53 5.93 16.96
CA ARG A 327 9.67 7.12 16.76
C ARG A 327 10.41 8.26 16.05
N THR A 328 11.69 8.44 16.37
CA THR A 328 12.53 9.45 15.72
C THR A 328 12.76 9.11 14.25
N LEU A 329 13.03 7.84 13.92
CA LEU A 329 13.21 7.37 12.55
C LEU A 329 11.93 7.53 11.73
N GLU A 330 10.79 7.12 12.27
CA GLU A 330 9.48 7.28 11.62
C GLU A 330 9.17 8.75 11.31
N LYS A 331 9.42 9.63 12.30
CA LYS A 331 9.28 11.07 12.08
C LYS A 331 10.23 11.60 11.01
N GLN A 332 11.50 11.24 11.04
CA GLN A 332 12.48 11.64 10.04
C GLN A 332 12.12 11.13 8.64
N MET A 333 11.53 9.93 8.55
CA MET A 333 11.01 9.37 7.31
C MET A 333 9.84 10.20 6.79
N ALA A 334 8.85 10.47 7.64
CA ALA A 334 7.68 11.28 7.28
C ALA A 334 8.04 12.73 6.90
N ASP A 335 9.06 13.29 7.54
CA ASP A 335 9.59 14.64 7.24
C ASP A 335 10.50 14.66 5.99
N GLY A 336 10.82 13.50 5.39
CA GLY A 336 11.70 13.38 4.22
C GLY A 336 13.19 13.64 4.52
N VAL A 337 13.59 13.59 5.79
CA VAL A 337 14.99 13.76 6.24
C VAL A 337 15.84 12.54 5.88
N ILE A 338 15.23 11.34 5.94
CA ILE A 338 15.87 10.09 5.53
C ILE A 338 15.37 9.73 4.13
N THR A 339 16.31 9.49 3.23
CA THR A 339 16.02 8.93 1.91
C THR A 339 16.48 7.48 1.86
N VAL A 340 15.54 6.57 1.62
CA VAL A 340 15.82 5.14 1.42
C VAL A 340 15.91 4.87 -0.06
N ILE A 341 16.92 4.12 -0.49
CA ILE A 341 17.09 3.72 -1.89
C ILE A 341 15.84 2.93 -2.30
N ASN A 342 15.24 3.36 -3.39
CA ASN A 342 14.10 2.71 -4.01
C ASN A 342 14.57 2.01 -5.29
N THR A 343 14.50 0.69 -5.34
CA THR A 343 14.96 -0.12 -6.47
C THR A 343 14.00 -0.09 -7.66
N LEU A 344 12.80 0.46 -7.48
CA LEU A 344 11.80 0.63 -8.54
C LEU A 344 11.97 1.92 -9.35
N LYS A 345 12.87 2.82 -8.90
CA LYS A 345 13.13 4.12 -9.56
C LYS A 345 14.31 4.09 -10.50
N GLY A 346 14.84 2.90 -10.82
CA GLY A 346 15.91 2.70 -11.79
C GLY A 346 15.46 2.81 -13.23
#